data_3cc0df8bfb1008c59af84b3e4d8a4f05
#
_entry.id   3cc0df8bfb1008c59af84b3e4d8a4f05
#
_cell.length_a   1.000
_cell.length_b   1.000
_cell.length_c   1.000
_cell.angle_alpha   90.00
_cell.angle_beta   90.00
_cell.angle_gamma   90.00
#
_symmetry.space_group_name_H-M   'P 1'
#
loop_
_entity.id
_entity.type
_entity.pdbx_description
1 polymer ?
#
loop_
_entity_poly.entity_id
_entity_poly.type
_entity_poly.pdbx_seq_one_letter_code
_entity_poly.pdbx_strand_id
1 'polypeptide(L)'
;ILEAARQLGIDIPTLCHLKLDDNVGMVNKSASCRVCVVEVKGRRNLAPACATPVAEGMEVRTNTIRVLNARKTVLELLLSDHPKECLTCAKSGNCELQELAERFCIREVRFDGEQSTYKKDHSPALERDMDKCVMCRRCETMCNEVQTVGVLSGVNRGFSSVVAPAFERHLVDTVCTFCGQCAAVCPTGALVERDYSWRVIEALADPDKVVVVQTAPAVRAALGEEFGLEPGTLVTG
;
A
#
# COMPACT_ATOMS: atom_id res chain seq x y z
N ILE A 1 -7.33 -19.58 4.41
CA ILE A 1 -8.14 -19.71 3.17
C ILE A 1 -7.39 -19.04 2.00
N LEU A 2 -6.89 -17.83 2.16
CA LEU A 2 -6.24 -17.09 1.07
C LEU A 2 -5.07 -17.86 0.45
N GLU A 3 -4.18 -18.39 1.28
CA GLU A 3 -3.00 -19.13 0.81
C GLU A 3 -3.39 -20.46 0.12
N ALA A 4 -4.34 -21.19 0.69
CA ALA A 4 -4.85 -22.42 0.07
C ALA A 4 -5.52 -22.14 -1.30
N ALA A 5 -6.22 -21.01 -1.44
CA ALA A 5 -6.79 -20.59 -2.73
C ALA A 5 -5.70 -20.29 -3.76
N ARG A 6 -4.63 -19.60 -3.36
CA ARG A 6 -3.46 -19.32 -4.24
C ARG A 6 -2.79 -20.58 -4.74
N GLN A 7 -2.59 -21.58 -3.86
CA GLN A 7 -2.03 -22.88 -4.25
C GLN A 7 -2.89 -23.62 -5.29
N LEU A 8 -4.19 -23.35 -5.30
CA LEU A 8 -5.15 -23.91 -6.28
C LEU A 8 -5.31 -23.00 -7.53
N GLY A 9 -4.52 -21.94 -7.67
CA GLY A 9 -4.65 -21.00 -8.78
C GLY A 9 -5.89 -20.10 -8.71
N ILE A 10 -6.55 -20.03 -7.54
CA ILE A 10 -7.74 -19.19 -7.36
C ILE A 10 -7.30 -17.84 -6.79
N ASP A 11 -7.52 -16.79 -7.57
CA ASP A 11 -7.23 -15.43 -7.15
C ASP A 11 -8.35 -14.83 -6.31
N ILE A 12 -8.02 -14.46 -5.09
CA ILE A 12 -8.88 -13.70 -4.17
C ILE A 12 -8.28 -12.31 -4.00
N PRO A 13 -8.98 -11.23 -4.39
CA PRO A 13 -8.44 -9.88 -4.30
C PRO A 13 -8.16 -9.47 -2.85
N THR A 14 -7.07 -8.75 -2.65
CA THR A 14 -6.65 -8.23 -1.33
C THR A 14 -6.22 -6.77 -1.46
N LEU A 15 -6.25 -6.02 -0.37
CA LEU A 15 -5.72 -4.66 -0.31
C LEU A 15 -4.85 -4.43 0.93
N CYS A 16 -5.21 -5.00 2.08
CA CYS A 16 -4.38 -4.87 3.30
C CYS A 16 -3.41 -6.03 3.48
N HIS A 17 -3.65 -7.18 2.85
CA HIS A 17 -2.78 -8.34 2.99
C HIS A 17 -1.44 -8.11 2.29
N LEU A 18 -0.36 -8.27 3.01
CA LEU A 18 1.00 -8.19 2.51
C LEU A 18 1.77 -9.39 3.06
N LYS A 19 2.32 -10.21 2.17
CA LYS A 19 3.29 -11.25 2.48
C LYS A 19 4.63 -10.81 1.92
N LEU A 20 5.61 -10.61 2.76
CA LEU A 20 6.88 -10.01 2.36
C LEU A 20 7.80 -11.03 1.69
N ASP A 21 7.91 -12.24 2.26
CA ASP A 21 8.74 -13.31 1.73
C ASP A 21 8.27 -14.65 2.33
N ASP A 22 8.44 -15.73 1.58
CA ASP A 22 8.18 -17.09 2.04
C ASP A 22 9.15 -17.52 3.14
N ASN A 23 10.39 -17.01 3.11
CA ASN A 23 11.43 -17.34 4.08
C ASN A 23 11.29 -16.56 5.39
N VAL A 24 10.82 -15.32 5.35
CA VAL A 24 10.65 -14.48 6.54
C VAL A 24 9.32 -14.76 7.22
N GLY A 25 8.34 -15.30 6.49
CA GLY A 25 7.02 -15.65 7.02
C GLY A 25 6.21 -14.47 7.57
N MET A 26 6.69 -13.24 7.35
CA MET A 26 6.13 -12.04 7.93
C MET A 26 4.95 -11.56 7.10
N VAL A 27 3.80 -11.51 7.73
CA VAL A 27 2.53 -11.10 7.13
C VAL A 27 1.97 -9.91 7.90
N ASN A 28 1.50 -8.90 7.16
CA ASN A 28 0.79 -7.79 7.77
C ASN A 28 -0.42 -8.27 8.58
N LYS A 29 -0.72 -7.64 9.72
CA LYS A 29 -1.93 -7.89 10.51
C LYS A 29 -3.17 -7.66 9.66
N SER A 30 -3.71 -8.76 9.16
CA SER A 30 -4.72 -8.82 8.11
C SER A 30 -6.12 -8.45 8.61
N ALA A 31 -7.11 -8.54 7.72
CA ALA A 31 -8.53 -8.33 7.97
C ALA A 31 -8.99 -6.86 8.19
N SER A 32 -8.17 -5.85 7.86
CA SER A 32 -8.59 -4.45 7.94
C SER A 32 -9.55 -4.06 6.80
N CYS A 33 -9.17 -4.29 5.53
CA CYS A 33 -9.90 -3.79 4.37
C CYS A 33 -11.16 -4.57 3.98
N ARG A 34 -11.27 -5.84 4.34
CA ARG A 34 -12.41 -6.74 3.99
C ARG A 34 -12.61 -7.00 2.48
N VAL A 35 -11.71 -6.63 1.61
CA VAL A 35 -11.80 -6.88 0.17
C VAL A 35 -11.75 -8.38 -0.15
N CYS A 36 -11.04 -9.18 0.66
CA CYS A 36 -10.86 -10.62 0.46
C CYS A 36 -11.99 -11.51 1.00
N VAL A 37 -13.18 -10.97 1.27
CA VAL A 37 -14.28 -11.77 1.83
C VAL A 37 -14.69 -12.92 0.91
N VAL A 38 -15.04 -14.05 1.52
CA VAL A 38 -15.51 -15.28 0.86
C VAL A 38 -16.70 -15.86 1.60
N GLU A 39 -17.45 -16.71 0.94
CA GLU A 39 -18.55 -17.45 1.54
C GLU A 39 -18.05 -18.81 2.00
N VAL A 40 -18.32 -19.14 3.26
CA VAL A 40 -17.99 -20.45 3.85
C VAL A 40 -19.30 -21.16 4.18
N LYS A 41 -19.47 -22.36 3.67
CA LYS A 41 -20.69 -23.18 3.92
C LYS A 41 -20.94 -23.32 5.41
N GLY A 42 -22.18 -23.10 5.82
CA GLY A 42 -22.59 -23.15 7.21
C GLY A 42 -22.34 -21.87 8.02
N ARG A 43 -21.63 -20.86 7.47
CA ARG A 43 -21.48 -19.56 8.11
C ARG A 43 -22.49 -18.53 7.58
N ARG A 44 -23.16 -17.83 8.50
CA ARG A 44 -24.09 -16.75 8.13
C ARG A 44 -23.36 -15.54 7.49
N ASN A 45 -22.21 -15.19 8.04
CA ASN A 45 -21.42 -14.02 7.60
C ASN A 45 -20.30 -14.43 6.65
N LEU A 46 -19.97 -13.52 5.72
CA LEU A 46 -18.78 -13.68 4.88
C LEU A 46 -17.51 -13.62 5.76
N ALA A 47 -16.55 -14.45 5.43
CA ALA A 47 -15.30 -14.58 6.16
C ALA A 47 -14.15 -13.88 5.40
N PRO A 48 -13.24 -13.14 6.06
CA PRO A 48 -12.05 -12.58 5.43
C PRO A 48 -11.05 -13.72 5.15
N ALA A 49 -10.78 -14.01 3.88
CA ALA A 49 -9.92 -15.12 3.48
C ALA A 49 -8.49 -15.00 4.03
N CYS A 50 -7.98 -13.76 4.16
CA CYS A 50 -6.62 -13.49 4.65
C CYS A 50 -6.42 -13.84 6.13
N ALA A 51 -7.49 -13.88 6.93
CA ALA A 51 -7.40 -14.12 8.38
C ALA A 51 -8.19 -15.35 8.85
N THR A 52 -8.82 -16.09 7.94
CA THR A 52 -9.60 -17.28 8.30
C THR A 52 -8.76 -18.53 8.04
N PRO A 53 -8.43 -19.32 9.07
CA PRO A 53 -7.76 -20.59 8.90
C PRO A 53 -8.62 -21.58 8.11
N VAL A 54 -7.98 -22.52 7.45
CA VAL A 54 -8.65 -23.66 6.81
C VAL A 54 -8.96 -24.75 7.85
N ALA A 55 -9.99 -25.53 7.59
CA ALA A 55 -10.35 -26.70 8.37
C ALA A 55 -10.75 -27.84 7.43
N GLU A 56 -10.62 -29.06 7.90
CA GLU A 56 -11.03 -30.25 7.16
C GLU A 56 -12.52 -30.20 6.81
N GLY A 57 -12.86 -30.56 5.57
CA GLY A 57 -14.24 -30.53 5.06
C GLY A 57 -14.81 -29.12 4.83
N MET A 58 -14.00 -28.06 4.94
CA MET A 58 -14.46 -26.69 4.69
C MET A 58 -14.75 -26.48 3.20
N GLU A 59 -15.98 -26.09 2.89
CA GLU A 59 -16.38 -25.66 1.54
C GLU A 59 -16.39 -24.13 1.46
N VAL A 60 -15.59 -23.57 0.52
CA VAL A 60 -15.44 -22.12 0.32
C VAL A 60 -15.85 -21.74 -1.08
N ARG A 61 -16.65 -20.69 -1.22
CA ARG A 61 -17.04 -20.10 -2.49
C ARG A 61 -16.49 -18.69 -2.59
N THR A 62 -15.75 -18.43 -3.67
CA THR A 62 -14.95 -17.20 -3.81
C THR A 62 -15.57 -16.15 -4.73
N ASN A 63 -16.57 -16.51 -5.56
CA ASN A 63 -17.12 -15.68 -6.62
C ASN A 63 -18.66 -15.75 -6.73
N THR A 64 -19.36 -16.03 -5.64
CA THR A 64 -20.83 -15.92 -5.64
C THR A 64 -21.26 -14.47 -5.79
N ILE A 65 -22.48 -14.24 -6.30
CA ILE A 65 -23.06 -12.90 -6.43
C ILE A 65 -23.00 -12.13 -5.09
N ARG A 66 -23.25 -12.83 -3.98
CA ARG A 66 -23.15 -12.27 -2.62
C ARG A 66 -21.75 -11.79 -2.31
N VAL A 67 -20.73 -12.58 -2.63
CA VAL A 67 -19.31 -12.23 -2.42
C VAL A 67 -18.90 -11.06 -3.30
N LEU A 68 -19.24 -11.08 -4.58
CA LEU A 68 -18.90 -10.02 -5.53
C LEU A 68 -19.53 -8.69 -5.14
N ASN A 69 -20.84 -8.70 -4.77
CA ASN A 69 -21.54 -7.51 -4.29
C ASN A 69 -20.92 -6.95 -2.99
N ALA A 70 -20.55 -7.83 -2.06
CA ALA A 70 -19.92 -7.41 -0.81
C ALA A 70 -18.56 -6.74 -1.06
N ARG A 71 -17.72 -7.33 -1.92
CA ARG A 71 -16.42 -6.74 -2.30
C ARG A 71 -16.59 -5.39 -3.00
N LYS A 72 -17.52 -5.30 -3.95
CA LYS A 72 -17.84 -4.04 -4.63
C LYS A 72 -18.27 -2.98 -3.62
N THR A 73 -19.17 -3.30 -2.70
CA THR A 73 -19.64 -2.38 -1.64
C THR A 73 -18.48 -1.92 -0.75
N VAL A 74 -17.60 -2.83 -0.33
CA VAL A 74 -16.42 -2.48 0.47
C VAL A 74 -15.49 -1.52 -0.28
N LEU A 75 -15.24 -1.78 -1.56
CA LEU A 75 -14.40 -0.90 -2.39
C LEU A 75 -15.05 0.47 -2.59
N GLU A 76 -16.35 0.53 -2.82
CA GLU A 76 -17.08 1.80 -2.91
C GLU A 76 -17.02 2.60 -1.61
N LEU A 77 -17.09 1.94 -0.44
CA LEU A 77 -16.92 2.58 0.85
C LEU A 77 -15.50 3.12 1.05
N LEU A 78 -14.46 2.39 0.61
CA LEU A 78 -13.09 2.90 0.63
C LEU A 78 -12.92 4.10 -0.31
N LEU A 79 -13.52 4.05 -1.49
CA LEU A 79 -13.47 5.13 -2.47
C LEU A 79 -14.31 6.34 -2.07
N SER A 80 -15.33 6.19 -1.24
CA SER A 80 -16.19 7.30 -0.80
C SER A 80 -15.43 8.31 0.07
N ASP A 81 -14.45 7.85 0.85
CA ASP A 81 -13.58 8.70 1.68
C ASP A 81 -12.21 8.98 1.03
N HIS A 82 -12.00 8.55 -0.21
CA HIS A 82 -10.73 8.71 -0.93
C HIS A 82 -10.81 9.86 -1.94
N PRO A 83 -9.78 10.73 -2.05
CA PRO A 83 -9.74 11.78 -3.05
C PRO A 83 -9.84 11.23 -4.47
N LYS A 84 -10.61 11.92 -5.34
CA LYS A 84 -10.84 11.50 -6.73
C LYS A 84 -9.82 12.04 -7.73
N GLU A 85 -8.69 12.55 -7.26
CA GLU A 85 -7.66 13.23 -8.05
C GLU A 85 -6.60 12.26 -8.59
N CYS A 86 -7.03 11.14 -9.18
CA CYS A 86 -6.12 10.09 -9.64
C CYS A 86 -5.11 10.59 -10.69
N LEU A 87 -5.51 11.51 -11.58
CA LEU A 87 -4.63 11.98 -12.66
C LEU A 87 -3.41 12.76 -12.18
N THR A 88 -3.51 13.41 -11.01
CA THR A 88 -2.41 14.17 -10.39
C THR A 88 -1.75 13.43 -9.25
N CYS A 89 -2.19 12.21 -8.96
CA CYS A 89 -1.65 11.39 -7.88
C CYS A 89 -0.32 10.74 -8.29
N ALA A 90 0.71 10.85 -7.46
CA ALA A 90 2.01 10.22 -7.69
C ALA A 90 1.94 8.69 -7.84
N LYS A 91 0.86 8.05 -7.38
CA LYS A 91 0.64 6.60 -7.49
C LYS A 91 -0.26 6.21 -8.68
N SER A 92 -0.64 7.17 -9.55
CA SER A 92 -1.49 6.91 -10.72
C SER A 92 -0.86 5.85 -11.64
N GLY A 93 -1.66 4.87 -12.08
CA GLY A 93 -1.17 3.75 -12.90
C GLY A 93 -0.41 2.66 -12.12
N ASN A 94 -0.10 2.87 -10.85
CA ASN A 94 0.53 1.88 -9.95
C ASN A 94 -0.13 1.91 -8.56
N CYS A 95 -1.45 1.95 -8.52
CA CYS A 95 -2.26 2.04 -7.31
C CYS A 95 -3.18 0.82 -7.20
N GLU A 96 -2.99 -0.01 -6.16
CA GLU A 96 -3.80 -1.21 -5.96
C GLU A 96 -5.30 -0.90 -5.77
N LEU A 97 -5.65 0.26 -5.19
CA LEU A 97 -7.05 0.66 -5.07
C LEU A 97 -7.66 1.01 -6.43
N GLN A 98 -6.90 1.66 -7.32
CA GLN A 98 -7.32 1.99 -8.69
C GLN A 98 -7.52 0.70 -9.52
N GLU A 99 -6.58 -0.24 -9.44
CA GLU A 99 -6.68 -1.55 -10.08
C GLU A 99 -7.91 -2.33 -9.61
N LEU A 100 -8.17 -2.35 -8.31
CA LEU A 100 -9.36 -2.99 -7.75
C LEU A 100 -10.66 -2.31 -8.19
N ALA A 101 -10.68 -0.98 -8.27
CA ALA A 101 -11.84 -0.23 -8.75
C ALA A 101 -12.15 -0.58 -10.22
N GLU A 102 -11.13 -0.70 -11.04
CA GLU A 102 -11.27 -1.13 -12.44
C GLU A 102 -11.74 -2.58 -12.53
N ARG A 103 -11.11 -3.49 -11.81
CA ARG A 103 -11.49 -4.93 -11.76
C ARG A 103 -12.96 -5.16 -11.38
N PHE A 104 -13.49 -4.35 -10.47
CA PHE A 104 -14.89 -4.44 -10.03
C PHE A 104 -15.83 -3.50 -10.82
N CYS A 105 -15.34 -2.91 -11.90
CA CYS A 105 -16.11 -2.00 -12.77
C CYS A 105 -16.81 -0.88 -11.98
N ILE A 106 -16.13 -0.28 -10.99
CA ILE A 106 -16.66 0.82 -10.22
C ILE A 106 -16.43 2.10 -11.03
N ARG A 107 -17.50 2.67 -11.58
CA ARG A 107 -17.48 3.94 -12.33
C ARG A 107 -18.06 5.09 -11.52
N GLU A 108 -18.99 4.76 -10.65
CA GLU A 108 -19.64 5.68 -9.72
C GLU A 108 -19.62 5.10 -8.31
N VAL A 109 -19.45 5.94 -7.33
CA VAL A 109 -19.47 5.57 -5.91
C VAL A 109 -20.85 5.95 -5.36
N ARG A 110 -21.59 4.96 -4.86
CA ARG A 110 -22.97 5.12 -4.37
C ARG A 110 -23.05 5.74 -3.00
N PHE A 111 -21.95 5.88 -2.30
CA PHE A 111 -21.89 6.35 -0.92
C PHE A 111 -21.20 7.71 -0.85
N ASP A 112 -21.75 8.61 -0.03
CA ASP A 112 -21.07 9.82 0.36
C ASP A 112 -20.20 9.52 1.58
N GLY A 113 -18.88 9.79 1.47
CA GLY A 113 -17.93 9.65 2.56
C GLY A 113 -17.72 10.95 3.30
N GLU A 114 -17.04 10.90 4.43
CA GLU A 114 -16.67 12.08 5.21
C GLU A 114 -15.63 12.96 4.49
N GLN A 115 -14.84 12.36 3.59
CA GLN A 115 -13.67 12.99 2.94
C GLN A 115 -12.71 13.57 3.97
N SER A 116 -12.20 12.67 4.78
CA SER A 116 -11.26 12.97 5.86
C SER A 116 -10.04 13.71 5.32
N THR A 117 -9.66 14.79 6.02
CA THR A 117 -8.50 15.59 5.65
C THR A 117 -7.48 15.60 6.78
N TYR A 118 -6.22 15.53 6.42
CA TYR A 118 -5.10 15.45 7.36
C TYR A 118 -4.00 16.43 7.02
N LYS A 119 -3.21 16.79 8.02
CA LYS A 119 -2.04 17.61 7.81
C LYS A 119 -1.02 16.87 6.93
N LYS A 120 -0.66 17.47 5.80
CA LYS A 120 0.36 16.92 4.91
C LYS A 120 1.75 17.04 5.54
N ASP A 121 2.54 15.99 5.39
CA ASP A 121 3.92 15.93 5.88
C ASP A 121 4.88 15.92 4.67
N HIS A 122 5.66 16.97 4.56
CA HIS A 122 6.66 17.17 3.51
C HIS A 122 8.07 17.00 4.06
N SER A 123 8.34 15.82 4.61
CA SER A 123 9.68 15.46 5.07
C SER A 123 10.69 15.34 3.92
N PRO A 124 12.02 15.36 4.19
CA PRO A 124 13.02 15.46 3.12
C PRO A 124 12.98 14.36 2.07
N ALA A 125 12.64 13.14 2.46
CA ALA A 125 12.67 11.96 1.58
C ALA A 125 11.28 11.37 1.29
N LEU A 126 10.28 11.67 2.12
CA LEU A 126 8.95 11.08 2.03
C LEU A 126 7.88 12.17 2.06
N GLU A 127 6.83 11.96 1.29
CA GLU A 127 5.58 12.72 1.36
C GLU A 127 4.50 11.85 1.97
N ARG A 128 3.79 12.40 2.96
CA ARG A 128 2.60 11.79 3.57
C ARG A 128 1.38 12.64 3.24
N ASP A 129 0.51 12.08 2.43
CA ASP A 129 -0.82 12.61 2.11
C ASP A 129 -1.87 11.62 2.63
N MET A 130 -2.20 11.75 3.90
CA MET A 130 -3.04 10.78 4.58
C MET A 130 -4.52 10.86 4.19
N ASP A 131 -4.94 11.87 3.44
CA ASP A 131 -6.25 11.92 2.77
C ASP A 131 -6.45 10.70 1.85
N LYS A 132 -5.34 10.12 1.37
CA LYS A 132 -5.30 8.92 0.50
C LYS A 132 -5.14 7.60 1.27
N CYS A 133 -5.16 7.63 2.61
CA CYS A 133 -4.94 6.45 3.43
C CYS A 133 -6.19 5.57 3.48
N VAL A 134 -6.05 4.29 3.16
CA VAL A 134 -7.10 3.26 3.26
C VAL A 134 -6.98 2.39 4.52
N MET A 135 -6.23 2.84 5.51
CA MET A 135 -6.04 2.15 6.79
C MET A 135 -5.64 0.67 6.68
N CYS A 136 -4.87 0.32 5.65
CA CYS A 136 -4.39 -1.05 5.45
C CYS A 136 -3.31 -1.48 6.46
N ARG A 137 -2.63 -0.52 7.12
CA ARG A 137 -1.58 -0.70 8.14
C ARG A 137 -0.32 -1.43 7.66
N ARG A 138 -0.11 -1.60 6.35
CA ARG A 138 1.12 -2.21 5.80
C ARG A 138 2.36 -1.42 6.23
N CYS A 139 2.31 -0.09 6.14
CA CYS A 139 3.41 0.79 6.54
C CYS A 139 3.75 0.69 8.04
N GLU A 140 2.75 0.49 8.89
CA GLU A 140 2.93 0.25 10.33
C GLU A 140 3.70 -1.07 10.56
N THR A 141 3.30 -2.15 9.91
CA THR A 141 3.99 -3.45 10.00
C THR A 141 5.44 -3.33 9.53
N MET A 142 5.67 -2.66 8.40
CA MET A 142 7.04 -2.44 7.90
C MET A 142 7.89 -1.64 8.88
N CYS A 143 7.33 -0.56 9.45
CA CYS A 143 8.05 0.31 10.37
C CYS A 143 8.36 -0.36 11.71
N ASN A 144 7.41 -1.15 12.25
CA ASN A 144 7.49 -1.69 13.60
C ASN A 144 8.11 -3.09 13.65
N GLU A 145 7.74 -3.96 12.72
CA GLU A 145 8.10 -5.38 12.79
C GLU A 145 9.30 -5.72 11.89
N VAL A 146 9.43 -5.05 10.74
CA VAL A 146 10.54 -5.31 9.80
C VAL A 146 11.73 -4.40 10.07
N GLN A 147 11.50 -3.09 10.07
CA GLN A 147 12.56 -2.09 10.29
C GLN A 147 12.84 -1.81 11.77
N THR A 148 11.93 -2.20 12.66
CA THR A 148 12.02 -2.03 14.13
C THR A 148 12.23 -0.58 14.58
N VAL A 149 11.89 0.40 13.76
CA VAL A 149 12.01 1.84 14.08
C VAL A 149 10.86 2.34 14.95
N GLY A 150 9.65 1.81 14.76
CA GLY A 150 8.53 2.04 15.67
C GLY A 150 7.88 3.42 15.61
N VAL A 151 7.97 4.13 14.48
CA VAL A 151 7.42 5.49 14.33
C VAL A 151 5.94 5.52 14.01
N LEU A 152 5.48 4.56 13.19
CA LEU A 152 4.13 4.57 12.65
C LEU A 152 3.20 3.65 13.45
N SER A 153 2.02 4.15 13.81
CA SER A 153 0.94 3.35 14.38
C SER A 153 -0.43 3.90 14.00
N GLY A 154 -1.48 3.09 14.12
CA GLY A 154 -2.84 3.55 13.96
C GLY A 154 -3.20 4.49 15.12
N VAL A 155 -3.61 5.71 14.80
CA VAL A 155 -4.05 6.72 15.75
C VAL A 155 -5.50 7.13 15.46
N ASN A 156 -6.13 7.78 16.43
CA ASN A 156 -7.53 8.22 16.38
C ASN A 156 -8.54 7.05 16.20
N ARG A 157 -9.80 7.36 15.90
CA ARG A 157 -10.86 6.39 15.68
C ARG A 157 -11.96 6.96 14.76
N GLY A 158 -12.80 6.06 14.21
CA GLY A 158 -13.83 6.44 13.25
C GLY A 158 -13.22 6.97 11.95
N PHE A 159 -13.83 7.95 11.34
CA PHE A 159 -13.36 8.56 10.09
C PHE A 159 -12.02 9.29 10.24
N SER A 160 -11.68 9.76 11.44
CA SER A 160 -10.37 10.36 11.71
C SER A 160 -9.25 9.36 11.94
N SER A 161 -9.50 8.05 11.82
CA SER A 161 -8.45 7.03 11.97
C SER A 161 -7.41 7.15 10.86
N VAL A 162 -6.15 7.18 11.26
CA VAL A 162 -5.02 7.31 10.33
C VAL A 162 -3.78 6.60 10.86
N VAL A 163 -2.87 6.20 9.99
CA VAL A 163 -1.53 5.74 10.41
C VAL A 163 -0.60 6.92 10.48
N ALA A 164 -0.12 7.24 11.67
CA ALA A 164 0.71 8.42 11.91
C ALA A 164 1.77 8.16 12.99
N PRO A 165 2.79 9.03 13.11
CA PRO A 165 3.59 9.14 14.31
C PRO A 165 2.76 9.58 15.51
N ALA A 166 3.28 9.35 16.71
CA ALA A 166 2.64 9.82 17.95
C ALA A 166 2.38 11.34 17.87
N PHE A 167 1.16 11.74 18.29
CA PHE A 167 0.69 13.14 18.24
C PHE A 167 0.68 13.75 16.83
N GLU A 168 0.60 12.92 15.79
CA GLU A 168 0.58 13.35 14.37
C GLU A 168 1.74 14.29 13.99
N ARG A 169 2.91 14.08 14.60
CA ARG A 169 4.13 14.85 14.30
C ARG A 169 4.58 14.60 12.85
N HIS A 170 5.35 15.53 12.31
CA HIS A 170 6.07 15.28 11.07
C HIS A 170 7.13 14.19 11.26
N LEU A 171 7.40 13.39 10.22
CA LEU A 171 8.41 12.33 10.28
C LEU A 171 9.79 12.86 10.67
N VAL A 172 10.14 14.08 10.23
CA VAL A 172 11.39 14.74 10.53
C VAL A 172 11.55 15.07 12.04
N ASP A 173 10.44 15.20 12.76
CA ASP A 173 10.43 15.49 14.20
C ASP A 173 10.39 14.21 15.07
N THR A 174 10.67 13.06 14.46
CA THR A 174 10.64 11.75 15.11
C THR A 174 11.96 11.00 14.92
N VAL A 175 12.05 9.77 15.42
CA VAL A 175 13.19 8.87 15.21
C VAL A 175 13.17 8.19 13.82
N CYS A 176 12.40 8.71 12.87
CA CYS A 176 12.31 8.16 11.51
C CYS A 176 13.70 8.19 10.84
N THR A 177 14.11 7.06 10.27
CA THR A 177 15.38 6.91 9.54
C THR A 177 15.25 7.18 8.04
N PHE A 178 14.05 7.53 7.56
CA PHE A 178 13.75 7.74 6.14
C PHE A 178 14.12 6.57 5.22
N CYS A 179 14.02 5.34 5.72
CA CYS A 179 14.37 4.12 4.97
C CYS A 179 13.47 3.83 3.74
N GLY A 180 12.32 4.52 3.60
CA GLY A 180 11.41 4.39 2.45
C GLY A 180 10.51 3.16 2.45
N GLN A 181 10.73 2.18 3.33
CA GLN A 181 9.99 0.90 3.31
C GLN A 181 8.47 1.05 3.48
N CYS A 182 8.03 2.07 4.20
CA CYS A 182 6.61 2.38 4.35
C CYS A 182 5.97 2.88 3.04
N ALA A 183 6.71 3.62 2.21
CA ALA A 183 6.26 4.06 0.89
C ALA A 183 6.23 2.87 -0.09
N ALA A 184 7.27 2.01 -0.07
CA ALA A 184 7.36 0.84 -0.94
C ALA A 184 6.15 -0.11 -0.81
N VAL A 185 5.59 -0.26 0.40
CA VAL A 185 4.43 -1.15 0.64
C VAL A 185 3.08 -0.44 0.65
N CYS A 186 3.05 0.88 0.45
CA CYS A 186 1.80 1.62 0.44
C CYS A 186 0.99 1.29 -0.82
N PRO A 187 -0.25 0.77 -0.71
CA PRO A 187 -1.04 0.39 -1.86
C PRO A 187 -1.67 1.59 -2.58
N THR A 188 -1.61 2.77 -1.97
CA THR A 188 -2.17 4.03 -2.50
C THR A 188 -1.10 5.14 -2.47
N GLY A 189 -1.46 6.35 -2.87
CA GLY A 189 -0.58 7.52 -2.82
C GLY A 189 -0.49 8.20 -1.45
N ALA A 190 -0.83 7.50 -0.36
CA ALA A 190 -0.77 8.08 0.99
C ALA A 190 0.66 8.27 1.50
N LEU A 191 1.57 7.40 1.09
CA LEU A 191 3.01 7.47 1.36
C LEU A 191 3.74 7.25 0.06
N VAL A 192 4.53 8.22 -0.35
CA VAL A 192 5.36 8.16 -1.55
C VAL A 192 6.73 8.75 -1.26
N GLU A 193 7.71 8.38 -2.05
CA GLU A 193 9.00 9.05 -2.08
C GLU A 193 8.85 10.47 -2.62
N ARG A 194 9.67 11.38 -2.12
CA ARG A 194 9.68 12.76 -2.60
C ARG A 194 10.46 12.85 -3.91
N ASP A 195 9.79 13.29 -4.96
CA ASP A 195 10.40 13.44 -6.27
C ASP A 195 11.18 14.77 -6.37
N TYR A 196 12.47 14.67 -6.65
CA TYR A 196 13.37 15.78 -6.92
C TYR A 196 13.87 15.83 -8.39
N SER A 197 13.34 14.96 -9.26
CA SER A 197 13.81 14.83 -10.65
C SER A 197 13.77 16.15 -11.39
N TRP A 198 12.73 16.97 -11.18
CA TRP A 198 12.61 18.27 -11.82
C TRP A 198 13.77 19.22 -11.47
N ARG A 199 14.22 19.22 -10.23
CA ARG A 199 15.37 20.04 -9.81
C ARG A 199 16.67 19.64 -10.50
N VAL A 200 16.82 18.34 -10.79
CA VAL A 200 17.96 17.83 -11.56
C VAL A 200 17.86 18.25 -13.02
N ILE A 201 16.66 18.16 -13.61
CA ILE A 201 16.41 18.60 -14.99
C ILE A 201 16.71 20.11 -15.14
N GLU A 202 16.25 20.95 -14.20
CA GLU A 202 16.56 22.39 -14.20
C GLU A 202 18.08 22.64 -14.08
N ALA A 203 18.76 21.90 -13.22
CA ALA A 203 20.22 22.03 -13.06
C ALA A 203 20.99 21.61 -14.33
N LEU A 204 20.52 20.56 -15.02
CA LEU A 204 21.10 20.11 -16.29
C LEU A 204 20.87 21.09 -17.43
N ALA A 205 19.78 21.87 -17.39
CA ALA A 205 19.48 22.90 -18.39
C ALA A 205 20.26 24.21 -18.17
N ASP A 206 20.88 24.39 -17.01
CA ASP A 206 21.61 25.59 -16.64
C ASP A 206 23.08 25.48 -17.16
N PRO A 207 23.52 26.34 -18.12
CA PRO A 207 24.86 26.25 -18.70
C PRO A 207 25.99 26.62 -17.72
N ASP A 208 25.66 27.30 -16.61
CA ASP A 208 26.61 27.70 -15.60
C ASP A 208 26.81 26.62 -14.49
N LYS A 209 26.10 25.49 -14.59
CA LYS A 209 26.18 24.41 -13.61
C LYS A 209 26.82 23.15 -14.18
N VAL A 210 27.65 22.53 -13.38
CA VAL A 210 28.15 21.17 -13.62
C VAL A 210 27.42 20.23 -12.68
N VAL A 211 26.65 19.30 -13.25
CA VAL A 211 25.92 18.29 -12.49
C VAL A 211 26.76 17.03 -12.37
N VAL A 212 27.06 16.63 -11.13
CA VAL A 212 27.80 15.41 -10.82
C VAL A 212 26.90 14.45 -10.07
N VAL A 213 26.88 13.19 -10.50
CA VAL A 213 26.09 12.12 -9.87
C VAL A 213 27.02 11.12 -9.21
N GLN A 214 26.73 10.80 -7.96
CA GLN A 214 27.38 9.70 -7.25
C GLN A 214 26.32 8.70 -6.79
N THR A 215 26.43 7.46 -7.20
CA THR A 215 25.54 6.38 -6.76
C THR A 215 26.09 5.71 -5.50
N ALA A 216 25.19 5.35 -4.57
CA ALA A 216 25.56 4.51 -3.45
C ALA A 216 25.97 3.10 -3.92
N PRO A 217 26.87 2.39 -3.21
CA PRO A 217 27.30 1.05 -3.58
C PRO A 217 26.14 0.05 -3.76
N ALA A 218 25.13 0.10 -2.90
CA ALA A 218 23.95 -0.76 -2.99
C ALA A 218 23.14 -0.51 -4.27
N VAL A 219 23.03 0.74 -4.71
CA VAL A 219 22.33 1.09 -5.97
C VAL A 219 23.07 0.48 -7.17
N ARG A 220 24.41 0.49 -7.18
CA ARG A 220 25.21 -0.15 -8.24
C ARG A 220 24.98 -1.65 -8.35
N ALA A 221 24.75 -2.32 -7.23
CA ALA A 221 24.49 -3.76 -7.20
C ALA A 221 23.07 -4.12 -7.65
N ALA A 222 22.09 -3.28 -7.32
CA ALA A 222 20.67 -3.55 -7.58
C ALA A 222 20.15 -2.96 -8.91
N LEU A 223 20.76 -1.89 -9.42
CA LEU A 223 20.24 -1.15 -10.58
C LEU A 223 20.12 -2.01 -11.84
N GLY A 224 21.00 -3.00 -12.01
CA GLY A 224 20.97 -3.90 -13.15
C GLY A 224 19.68 -4.72 -13.25
N GLU A 225 19.07 -5.07 -12.13
CA GLU A 225 17.84 -5.85 -12.06
C GLU A 225 16.65 -5.08 -12.66
N GLU A 226 16.58 -3.77 -12.46
CA GLU A 226 15.58 -2.89 -13.06
C GLU A 226 15.66 -2.83 -14.60
N PHE A 227 16.82 -3.14 -15.15
CA PHE A 227 17.06 -3.23 -16.59
C PHE A 227 17.08 -4.67 -17.11
N GLY A 228 16.63 -5.63 -16.34
CA GLY A 228 16.51 -7.05 -16.73
C GLY A 228 17.85 -7.79 -16.78
N LEU A 229 18.88 -7.28 -16.13
CA LEU A 229 20.14 -8.01 -15.94
C LEU A 229 20.01 -9.01 -14.79
N GLU A 230 20.88 -10.01 -14.77
CA GLU A 230 20.88 -11.00 -13.69
C GLU A 230 21.18 -10.33 -12.33
N PRO A 231 20.52 -10.80 -11.24
CA PRO A 231 20.73 -10.28 -9.89
C PRO A 231 22.23 -10.24 -9.50
N GLY A 232 22.66 -9.12 -8.94
CA GLY A 232 24.04 -8.91 -8.54
C GLY A 232 24.99 -8.48 -9.66
N THR A 233 24.50 -8.25 -10.88
CA THR A 233 25.31 -7.69 -11.97
C THR A 233 25.70 -6.25 -11.63
N LEU A 234 27.00 -5.98 -11.50
CA LEU A 234 27.49 -4.64 -11.23
C LEU A 234 27.35 -3.74 -12.46
N VAL A 235 26.61 -2.67 -12.32
CA VAL A 235 26.47 -1.63 -13.33
C VAL A 235 27.49 -0.53 -13.00
N THR A 236 28.50 -0.40 -13.84
CA THR A 236 29.45 0.73 -13.79
C THR A 236 29.03 1.78 -14.81
N GLY A 237 28.86 3.01 -14.35
CA GLY A 237 28.62 4.15 -15.25
C GLY A 237 29.84 4.51 -16.08
#